data_f3d304357c5843e99bf3982a85d2d26a
#
_entry.id   f3d304357c5843e99bf3982a85d2d26a
#
_cell.length_a   1.000
_cell.length_b   1.000
_cell.length_c   1.000
_cell.angle_alpha   90.00
_cell.angle_beta   90.00
_cell.angle_gamma   90.00
#
_symmetry.space_group_name_H-M   'P 1'
#
loop_
_entity.id
_entity.type
_entity.pdbx_description
1 polymer ?
#
loop_
_entity_poly.entity_id
_entity_poly.type
_entity_poly.pdbx_seq_one_letter_code
_entity_poly.pdbx_strand_id
1 'polypeptide(L)'
;MVAKNYTKFLTIILIVITIMSFLVFYSLAVEVNIPKGFKFGTYTQKPFEGETIHVAMVAEPRNEAIKNLTPEFEKLTGIKVVFDILAYPTLQEKQMVSLTQGAGAYDIVDVDCVWVGQYAGEGWTIPVEEFILRTDHNILALDDFIPAVVSEQGMWEDRIFGLPCIQAVFGLYYRKDIFDKYGIEVPQTWEELAKTAKELNLKEPDVYGITFMGRRGVQLQCTYDNMIWSFGGDWYDKNYQPTINSPAAVEALDYFKSLIPFAPKGVLTYDWDENAHAFAQGNAAMTIQWQNAAPTFYDPEKSKIVGKFEFTLIPGKRQSDGSIKRTPTFGGWSLEIPKDSKHKEAAWEFMVWASSQDLDPRLAYSQPGSRFSGLLDPEMQAKYIEYPGMLASLPIAKGRPRINAYSELANALEVAISEAMTGSKTSKEALDVANDEFGSIFKKWGYLK
;
A
#
# COMPACT_ATOMS: atom_id res chain seq x y z
N MET A 1 -14.53 -3.56 23.96
CA MET A 1 -13.81 -3.60 22.67
C MET A 1 -12.29 -3.50 22.85
N VAL A 2 -11.79 -2.62 23.71
CA VAL A 2 -10.35 -2.44 24.00
C VAL A 2 -9.67 -3.74 24.51
N ALA A 3 -10.31 -4.54 25.35
CA ALA A 3 -9.73 -5.78 25.91
C ALA A 3 -9.49 -6.90 24.85
N LYS A 4 -10.28 -6.94 23.76
CA LYS A 4 -10.12 -7.96 22.71
C LYS A 4 -8.91 -7.70 21.79
N ASN A 5 -8.50 -6.44 21.68
CA ASN A 5 -7.33 -6.04 20.90
C ASN A 5 -6.03 -6.27 21.68
N TYR A 6 -6.07 -6.14 23.02
CA TYR A 6 -4.93 -6.49 23.88
C TYR A 6 -4.61 -7.98 23.85
N THR A 7 -5.62 -8.84 23.73
CA THR A 7 -5.42 -10.30 23.65
C THR A 7 -4.75 -10.70 22.33
N LYS A 8 -5.11 -10.03 21.21
CA LYS A 8 -4.44 -10.24 19.92
C LYS A 8 -2.99 -9.71 19.93
N PHE A 9 -2.77 -8.58 20.57
CA PHE A 9 -1.44 -7.99 20.74
C PHE A 9 -0.50 -8.90 21.55
N LEU A 10 -0.99 -9.45 22.65
CA LEU A 10 -0.27 -10.46 23.46
C LEU A 10 -0.06 -11.77 22.68
N THR A 11 -1.00 -12.15 21.80
CA THR A 11 -0.86 -13.36 20.98
C THR A 11 0.22 -13.19 19.90
N ILE A 12 0.36 -12.01 19.30
CA ILE A 12 1.42 -11.72 18.31
C ILE A 12 2.79 -11.66 18.99
N ILE A 13 2.88 -11.05 20.18
CA ILE A 13 4.12 -11.08 20.98
C ILE A 13 4.45 -12.51 21.43
N LEU A 14 3.45 -13.30 21.81
CA LEU A 14 3.65 -14.72 22.16
C LEU A 14 4.03 -15.55 20.91
N ILE A 15 3.50 -15.24 19.73
CA ILE A 15 3.89 -15.90 18.47
C ILE A 15 5.35 -15.57 18.14
N VAL A 16 5.79 -14.33 18.28
CA VAL A 16 7.20 -13.95 18.10
C VAL A 16 8.09 -14.67 19.13
N ILE A 17 7.64 -14.79 20.38
CA ILE A 17 8.37 -15.53 21.45
C ILE A 17 8.28 -17.04 21.23
N THR A 18 7.17 -17.59 20.73
CA THR A 18 7.00 -19.03 20.45
C THR A 18 7.77 -19.44 19.19
N ILE A 19 7.90 -18.58 18.20
CA ILE A 19 8.78 -18.78 17.03
C ILE A 19 10.24 -18.90 17.48
N MET A 20 10.66 -18.16 18.51
CA MET A 20 11.99 -18.35 19.13
C MET A 20 12.19 -19.75 19.74
N SER A 21 11.13 -20.47 20.09
CA SER A 21 11.20 -21.80 20.73
C SER A 21 11.11 -22.97 19.73
N PHE A 22 10.62 -22.76 18.51
CA PHE A 22 10.44 -23.80 17.49
C PHE A 22 11.54 -23.86 16.41
N LEU A 23 12.49 -22.89 16.40
CA LEU A 23 13.56 -22.80 15.39
C LEU A 23 14.76 -23.75 15.63
N VAL A 24 14.56 -24.90 16.28
CA VAL A 24 15.63 -25.90 16.46
C VAL A 24 15.71 -26.94 15.32
N PHE A 25 14.76 -26.96 14.38
CA PHE A 25 14.80 -27.96 13.30
C PHE A 25 14.52 -27.33 11.91
N TYR A 26 15.50 -27.40 11.10
CA TYR A 26 15.72 -27.24 9.67
C TYR A 26 16.59 -26.04 9.28
N SER A 27 17.89 -26.23 9.49
CA SER A 27 18.95 -25.49 8.83
C SER A 27 19.43 -26.29 7.62
N LEU A 28 19.03 -25.87 6.41
CA LEU A 28 19.92 -25.97 5.26
C LEU A 28 20.65 -24.62 5.21
N ALA A 29 21.64 -24.48 6.07
CA ALA A 29 22.50 -23.32 6.10
C ALA A 29 23.30 -23.27 4.79
N VAL A 30 23.03 -22.25 3.98
CA VAL A 30 24.08 -21.69 3.13
C VAL A 30 25.15 -21.18 4.12
N GLU A 31 26.36 -21.69 4.07
CA GLU A 31 27.48 -21.22 4.90
C GLU A 31 27.79 -19.76 4.52
N VAL A 32 27.17 -18.86 5.23
CA VAL A 32 27.47 -17.43 5.13
C VAL A 32 28.67 -17.17 6.02
N ASN A 33 29.77 -16.80 5.42
CA ASN A 33 31.04 -16.58 6.12
C ASN A 33 31.07 -15.20 6.81
N ILE A 34 30.08 -14.98 7.68
CA ILE A 34 29.98 -13.76 8.48
C ILE A 34 30.88 -13.90 9.72
N PRO A 35 31.65 -12.86 10.08
CA PRO A 35 32.50 -12.87 11.26
C PRO A 35 31.73 -13.25 12.53
N LYS A 36 32.34 -14.07 13.38
CA LYS A 36 31.71 -14.49 14.65
C LYS A 36 31.41 -13.25 15.50
N GLY A 37 30.16 -13.09 15.90
CA GLY A 37 29.69 -11.95 16.70
C GLY A 37 29.32 -10.71 15.89
N PHE A 38 29.36 -10.78 14.56
CA PHE A 38 28.84 -9.70 13.72
C PHE A 38 27.32 -9.51 13.94
N LYS A 39 26.91 -8.25 14.03
CA LYS A 39 25.49 -7.85 14.09
C LYS A 39 25.20 -6.83 13.02
N PHE A 40 24.17 -7.11 12.22
CA PHE A 40 23.68 -6.21 11.20
C PHE A 40 23.24 -4.86 11.79
N GLY A 41 23.40 -3.79 11.00
CA GLY A 41 22.99 -2.43 11.35
C GLY A 41 23.95 -1.69 12.27
N THR A 42 24.98 -2.33 12.82
CA THR A 42 25.93 -1.63 13.73
C THR A 42 26.98 -0.79 12.98
N TYR A 43 27.26 -1.13 11.71
CA TYR A 43 28.23 -0.47 10.82
C TYR A 43 29.65 -0.32 11.40
N THR A 44 29.91 -0.99 12.52
CA THR A 44 31.24 -0.97 13.18
C THR A 44 32.25 -1.87 12.49
N GLN A 45 31.78 -2.85 11.74
CA GLN A 45 32.54 -3.74 10.87
C GLN A 45 31.97 -3.64 9.47
N LYS A 46 32.81 -3.83 8.46
CA LYS A 46 32.42 -3.72 7.05
C LYS A 46 32.69 -5.04 6.30
N PRO A 47 32.05 -6.16 6.70
CA PRO A 47 32.35 -7.47 6.11
C PRO A 47 31.96 -7.58 4.63
N PHE A 48 31.13 -6.67 4.13
CA PHE A 48 30.63 -6.61 2.75
C PHE A 48 31.20 -5.44 1.95
N GLU A 49 32.27 -4.79 2.45
CA GLU A 49 32.91 -3.66 1.75
C GLU A 49 33.37 -4.09 0.35
N GLY A 50 33.00 -3.30 -0.65
CA GLY A 50 33.32 -3.56 -2.07
C GLY A 50 32.24 -4.40 -2.79
N GLU A 51 31.25 -4.97 -2.10
CA GLU A 51 30.10 -5.61 -2.76
C GLU A 51 29.21 -4.59 -3.44
N THR A 52 28.51 -5.02 -4.49
CA THR A 52 27.48 -4.23 -5.18
C THR A 52 26.18 -4.97 -5.13
N ILE A 53 25.13 -4.32 -4.65
CA ILE A 53 23.76 -4.84 -4.64
C ILE A 53 22.89 -4.11 -5.66
N HIS A 54 21.97 -4.85 -6.26
CA HIS A 54 21.00 -4.35 -7.24
C HIS A 54 19.60 -4.34 -6.61
N VAL A 55 18.93 -3.18 -6.64
CA VAL A 55 17.66 -2.95 -5.97
C VAL A 55 16.62 -2.52 -7.00
N ALA A 56 15.51 -3.29 -7.10
CA ALA A 56 14.37 -2.93 -7.93
C ALA A 56 13.26 -2.33 -7.06
N MET A 57 12.92 -1.07 -7.28
CA MET A 57 11.92 -0.34 -6.50
C MET A 57 10.87 0.32 -7.39
N VAL A 58 9.66 0.49 -6.83
CA VAL A 58 8.61 1.26 -7.49
C VAL A 58 8.97 2.76 -7.53
N ALA A 59 8.57 3.43 -8.60
CA ALA A 59 8.74 4.88 -8.77
C ALA A 59 7.76 5.64 -7.85
N GLU A 60 8.15 5.76 -6.58
CA GLU A 60 7.44 6.45 -5.51
C GLU A 60 8.36 7.50 -4.85
N PRO A 61 7.84 8.62 -4.35
CA PRO A 61 8.66 9.68 -3.76
C PRO A 61 9.61 9.20 -2.65
N ARG A 62 9.16 8.24 -1.80
CA ARG A 62 9.99 7.70 -0.73
C ARG A 62 11.18 6.91 -1.25
N ASN A 63 11.00 6.12 -2.30
CA ASN A 63 12.08 5.35 -2.91
C ASN A 63 13.14 6.24 -3.58
N GLU A 64 12.71 7.32 -4.23
CA GLU A 64 13.64 8.34 -4.74
C GLU A 64 14.38 9.05 -3.59
N ALA A 65 13.71 9.32 -2.47
CA ALA A 65 14.35 9.93 -1.30
C ALA A 65 15.37 8.97 -0.64
N ILE A 66 15.07 7.66 -0.53
CA ILE A 66 16.00 6.63 -0.07
C ILE A 66 17.24 6.61 -0.97
N LYS A 67 17.06 6.58 -2.30
CA LYS A 67 18.16 6.62 -3.27
C LYS A 67 19.04 7.86 -3.09
N ASN A 68 18.44 9.02 -2.87
CA ASN A 68 19.19 10.27 -2.67
C ASN A 68 20.01 10.27 -1.38
N LEU A 69 19.62 9.53 -0.35
CA LEU A 69 20.34 9.38 0.91
C LEU A 69 21.32 8.19 0.90
N THR A 70 21.24 7.29 -0.08
CA THR A 70 22.09 6.08 -0.19
C THR A 70 23.60 6.34 -0.15
N PRO A 71 24.16 7.48 -0.64
CA PRO A 71 25.58 7.78 -0.46
C PRO A 71 26.06 7.76 1.00
N GLU A 72 25.15 8.00 1.97
CA GLU A 72 25.47 7.88 3.40
C GLU A 72 25.67 6.41 3.79
N PHE A 73 24.79 5.53 3.34
CA PHE A 73 24.90 4.08 3.53
C PHE A 73 26.19 3.52 2.90
N GLU A 74 26.47 3.90 1.67
CA GLU A 74 27.67 3.48 0.96
C GLU A 74 28.97 3.90 1.71
N LYS A 75 28.99 5.11 2.26
CA LYS A 75 30.10 5.60 3.09
C LYS A 75 30.23 4.82 4.40
N LEU A 76 29.10 4.47 5.04
CA LEU A 76 29.06 3.70 6.29
C LEU A 76 29.57 2.28 6.10
N THR A 77 29.15 1.60 5.04
CA THR A 77 29.32 0.15 4.86
C THR A 77 30.37 -0.23 3.84
N GLY A 78 30.64 0.63 2.85
CA GLY A 78 31.44 0.31 1.67
C GLY A 78 30.71 -0.51 0.60
N ILE A 79 29.41 -0.86 0.84
CA ILE A 79 28.56 -1.54 -0.14
C ILE A 79 28.08 -0.52 -1.18
N LYS A 80 28.11 -0.88 -2.46
CA LYS A 80 27.56 -0.08 -3.56
C LYS A 80 26.13 -0.49 -3.85
N VAL A 81 25.26 0.49 -4.15
CA VAL A 81 23.85 0.26 -4.43
C VAL A 81 23.48 0.77 -5.81
N VAL A 82 22.98 -0.11 -6.65
CA VAL A 82 22.48 0.22 -8.00
C VAL A 82 20.96 0.07 -8.01
N PHE A 83 20.26 1.11 -8.43
CA PHE A 83 18.79 1.15 -8.42
C PHE A 83 18.19 1.04 -9.81
N ASP A 84 17.17 0.19 -9.93
CA ASP A 84 16.14 0.24 -10.95
C ASP A 84 14.86 0.81 -10.29
N ILE A 85 14.56 2.11 -10.44
CA ILE A 85 13.31 2.71 -9.98
C ILE A 85 12.36 2.78 -11.18
N LEU A 86 11.25 2.05 -11.11
CA LEU A 86 10.41 1.70 -12.24
C LEU A 86 8.93 1.97 -11.98
N ALA A 87 8.19 2.36 -13.02
CA ALA A 87 6.74 2.42 -12.96
C ALA A 87 6.15 1.04 -12.61
N TYR A 88 5.02 1.02 -11.90
CA TYR A 88 4.39 -0.18 -11.33
C TYR A 88 4.32 -1.37 -12.30
N PRO A 89 3.76 -1.25 -13.53
CA PRO A 89 3.66 -2.40 -14.43
C PRO A 89 5.04 -2.94 -14.88
N THR A 90 5.97 -2.02 -15.15
CA THR A 90 7.33 -2.37 -15.60
C THR A 90 8.13 -3.03 -14.47
N LEU A 91 7.94 -2.57 -13.23
CA LEU A 91 8.56 -3.18 -12.05
C LEU A 91 8.11 -4.64 -11.90
N GLN A 92 6.79 -4.86 -11.92
CA GLN A 92 6.22 -6.20 -11.79
C GLN A 92 6.73 -7.13 -12.89
N GLU A 93 6.70 -6.69 -14.14
CA GLU A 93 7.18 -7.47 -15.28
C GLU A 93 8.65 -7.87 -15.13
N LYS A 94 9.53 -6.92 -14.83
CA LYS A 94 10.97 -7.18 -14.66
C LYS A 94 11.27 -8.11 -13.48
N GLN A 95 10.59 -7.90 -12.34
CA GLN A 95 10.73 -8.78 -11.20
C GLN A 95 10.25 -10.21 -11.53
N MET A 96 9.07 -10.34 -12.12
CA MET A 96 8.54 -11.64 -12.53
C MET A 96 9.48 -12.40 -13.46
N VAL A 97 10.05 -11.73 -14.48
CA VAL A 97 11.02 -12.34 -15.39
C VAL A 97 12.28 -12.79 -14.64
N SER A 98 12.85 -11.92 -13.78
CA SER A 98 14.06 -12.25 -13.01
C SER A 98 13.83 -13.42 -12.06
N LEU A 99 12.77 -13.34 -11.25
CA LEU A 99 12.49 -14.30 -10.17
C LEU A 99 12.09 -15.68 -10.71
N THR A 100 11.28 -15.75 -11.78
CA THR A 100 10.87 -17.03 -12.37
C THR A 100 12.02 -17.76 -13.08
N GLN A 101 13.00 -17.02 -13.60
CA GLN A 101 14.17 -17.59 -14.26
C GLN A 101 15.33 -17.91 -13.29
N GLY A 102 15.27 -17.45 -12.02
CA GLY A 102 16.37 -17.53 -11.08
C GLY A 102 17.61 -16.81 -11.60
N ALA A 103 17.41 -15.63 -12.22
CA ALA A 103 18.47 -14.93 -12.94
C ALA A 103 19.47 -14.19 -12.02
N GLY A 104 19.10 -13.98 -10.74
CA GLY A 104 19.91 -13.23 -9.78
C GLY A 104 20.18 -11.78 -10.22
N ALA A 105 19.22 -11.18 -10.93
CA ALA A 105 19.38 -9.81 -11.43
C ALA A 105 19.22 -8.76 -10.33
N TYR A 106 18.52 -9.10 -9.25
CA TYR A 106 18.26 -8.22 -8.12
C TYR A 106 18.62 -8.90 -6.80
N ASP A 107 19.13 -8.12 -5.86
CA ASP A 107 19.44 -8.54 -4.49
C ASP A 107 18.34 -8.09 -3.53
N ILE A 108 17.60 -7.04 -3.89
CA ILE A 108 16.40 -6.58 -3.20
C ILE A 108 15.32 -6.27 -4.23
N VAL A 109 14.11 -6.69 -3.94
CA VAL A 109 12.90 -6.34 -4.67
C VAL A 109 11.90 -5.64 -3.76
N ASP A 110 11.28 -4.57 -4.26
CA ASP A 110 10.18 -3.87 -3.61
C ASP A 110 8.87 -4.57 -4.00
N VAL A 111 8.20 -5.15 -3.02
CA VAL A 111 7.06 -6.06 -3.22
C VAL A 111 5.77 -5.40 -2.76
N ASP A 112 4.82 -5.19 -3.66
CA ASP A 112 3.46 -4.77 -3.30
C ASP A 112 2.83 -5.82 -2.37
N CYS A 113 2.14 -5.39 -1.33
CA CYS A 113 1.48 -6.26 -0.35
C CYS A 113 0.63 -7.39 -0.99
N VAL A 114 0.11 -7.19 -2.19
CA VAL A 114 -0.67 -8.19 -2.94
C VAL A 114 0.19 -9.23 -3.67
N TRP A 115 1.48 -8.99 -3.85
CA TRP A 115 2.41 -9.94 -4.49
C TRP A 115 3.11 -10.85 -3.48
N VAL A 116 3.13 -10.47 -2.19
CA VAL A 116 3.82 -11.22 -1.12
C VAL A 116 3.41 -12.69 -1.12
N GLY A 117 2.09 -12.99 -1.21
CA GLY A 117 1.59 -14.35 -1.25
C GLY A 117 2.12 -15.17 -2.42
N GLN A 118 2.21 -14.56 -3.60
CA GLN A 118 2.78 -15.22 -4.78
C GLN A 118 4.28 -15.41 -4.64
N TYR A 119 5.04 -14.35 -4.29
CA TYR A 119 6.50 -14.40 -4.25
C TYR A 119 7.01 -15.35 -3.17
N ALA A 120 6.40 -15.30 -1.98
CA ALA A 120 6.71 -16.20 -0.89
C ALA A 120 6.23 -17.64 -1.17
N GLY A 121 5.00 -17.80 -1.67
CA GLY A 121 4.40 -19.12 -1.96
C GLY A 121 5.13 -19.89 -3.06
N GLU A 122 5.61 -19.20 -4.10
CA GLU A 122 6.45 -19.78 -5.16
C GLU A 122 7.93 -19.93 -4.74
N GLY A 123 8.29 -19.44 -3.54
CA GLY A 123 9.65 -19.50 -3.01
C GLY A 123 10.63 -18.63 -3.80
N TRP A 124 10.17 -17.53 -4.37
CA TRP A 124 11.03 -16.58 -5.10
C TRP A 124 11.77 -15.64 -4.18
N THR A 125 11.18 -15.29 -3.05
CA THR A 125 11.83 -14.56 -1.96
C THR A 125 12.04 -15.45 -0.75
N ILE A 126 12.92 -15.04 0.17
CA ILE A 126 13.28 -15.83 1.33
C ILE A 126 12.74 -15.22 2.63
N PRO A 127 12.40 -16.06 3.61
CA PRO A 127 12.10 -15.56 4.95
C PRO A 127 13.35 -14.95 5.60
N VAL A 128 13.13 -13.87 6.38
CA VAL A 128 14.23 -13.05 6.92
C VAL A 128 14.44 -13.17 8.43
N GLU A 129 13.76 -14.12 9.12
CA GLU A 129 13.86 -14.26 10.57
C GLU A 129 15.30 -14.51 11.06
N GLU A 130 16.11 -15.27 10.31
CA GLU A 130 17.50 -15.51 10.67
C GLU A 130 18.34 -14.23 10.64
N PHE A 131 18.07 -13.35 9.70
CA PHE A 131 18.71 -12.03 9.63
C PHE A 131 18.25 -11.13 10.79
N ILE A 132 16.95 -11.14 11.12
CA ILE A 132 16.38 -10.40 12.24
C ILE A 132 17.08 -10.81 13.55
N LEU A 133 17.25 -12.10 13.80
CA LEU A 133 17.93 -12.63 15.02
C LEU A 133 19.39 -12.18 15.12
N ARG A 134 20.04 -11.89 14.00
CA ARG A 134 21.44 -11.43 13.91
C ARG A 134 21.58 -9.92 13.80
N THR A 135 20.49 -9.18 13.82
CA THR A 135 20.47 -7.72 13.81
C THR A 135 20.48 -7.19 15.24
N ASP A 136 21.07 -6.03 15.46
CA ASP A 136 20.96 -5.37 16.75
C ASP A 136 19.51 -4.95 16.99
N HIS A 137 18.93 -5.41 18.10
CA HIS A 137 17.52 -5.17 18.41
C HIS A 137 17.18 -3.67 18.51
N ASN A 138 18.09 -2.86 19.06
CA ASN A 138 17.85 -1.42 19.20
C ASN A 138 17.94 -0.67 17.86
N ILE A 139 18.63 -1.25 16.88
CA ILE A 139 18.77 -0.64 15.54
C ILE A 139 17.59 -1.02 14.66
N LEU A 140 17.23 -2.30 14.63
CA LEU A 140 16.08 -2.75 13.85
C LEU A 140 14.78 -2.24 14.48
N ALA A 141 14.69 -2.21 15.82
CA ALA A 141 13.51 -1.79 16.58
C ALA A 141 12.21 -2.33 15.96
N LEU A 142 12.12 -3.66 15.87
CA LEU A 142 10.99 -4.32 15.17
C LEU A 142 9.64 -4.02 15.82
N ASP A 143 9.64 -3.77 17.12
CA ASP A 143 8.49 -3.40 17.95
C ASP A 143 7.97 -1.97 17.67
N ASP A 144 8.76 -1.13 17.00
CA ASP A 144 8.34 0.20 16.53
C ASP A 144 7.59 0.15 15.20
N PHE A 145 7.72 -0.94 14.43
CA PHE A 145 6.88 -1.11 13.25
C PHE A 145 5.42 -1.33 13.64
N ILE A 146 4.51 -0.79 12.84
CA ILE A 146 3.08 -0.97 13.04
C ILE A 146 2.70 -2.42 12.73
N PRO A 147 2.19 -3.22 13.70
CA PRO A 147 1.98 -4.66 13.51
C PRO A 147 1.07 -5.01 12.33
N ALA A 148 0.02 -4.21 12.09
CA ALA A 148 -0.86 -4.41 10.94
C ALA A 148 -0.11 -4.23 9.61
N VAL A 149 0.85 -3.30 9.56
CA VAL A 149 1.65 -3.03 8.37
C VAL A 149 2.64 -4.17 8.12
N VAL A 150 3.32 -4.66 9.16
CA VAL A 150 4.20 -5.85 9.05
C VAL A 150 3.41 -7.06 8.56
N SER A 151 2.24 -7.32 9.17
CA SER A 151 1.38 -8.44 8.80
C SER A 151 0.91 -8.37 7.35
N GLU A 152 0.48 -7.19 6.89
CA GLU A 152 -0.10 -7.03 5.55
C GLU A 152 0.96 -6.92 4.44
N GLN A 153 2.13 -6.40 4.73
CA GLN A 153 3.14 -6.13 3.70
C GLN A 153 4.31 -7.11 3.71
N GLY A 154 4.74 -7.58 4.89
CA GLY A 154 5.98 -8.35 5.02
C GLY A 154 5.79 -9.80 5.45
N MET A 155 4.57 -10.26 5.75
CA MET A 155 4.34 -11.63 6.25
C MET A 155 3.50 -12.47 5.29
N TRP A 156 3.86 -13.76 5.21
CA TRP A 156 3.10 -14.81 4.56
C TRP A 156 3.17 -16.10 5.39
N GLU A 157 2.01 -16.74 5.64
CA GLU A 157 1.92 -18.00 6.41
C GLU A 157 2.71 -17.97 7.73
N ASP A 158 2.50 -16.93 8.53
CA ASP A 158 3.16 -16.69 9.83
C ASP A 158 4.69 -16.50 9.77
N ARG A 159 5.26 -16.26 8.57
CA ARG A 159 6.68 -15.98 8.37
C ARG A 159 6.89 -14.56 7.86
N ILE A 160 8.04 -13.98 8.22
CA ILE A 160 8.45 -12.63 7.78
C ILE A 160 9.35 -12.77 6.55
N PHE A 161 8.94 -12.19 5.41
CA PHE A 161 9.70 -12.18 4.15
C PHE A 161 10.33 -10.83 3.87
N GLY A 162 9.79 -9.73 4.42
CA GLY A 162 10.28 -8.41 4.13
C GLY A 162 10.11 -7.41 5.27
N LEU A 163 10.82 -6.28 5.14
CA LEU A 163 10.65 -5.12 6.00
C LEU A 163 9.75 -4.09 5.29
N PRO A 164 8.65 -3.65 5.91
CA PRO A 164 7.82 -2.60 5.35
C PRO A 164 8.60 -1.31 5.11
N CYS A 165 8.44 -0.72 3.93
CA CYS A 165 9.12 0.51 3.56
C CYS A 165 8.16 1.66 3.23
N ILE A 166 7.03 1.38 2.60
CA ILE A 166 5.99 2.35 2.27
C ILE A 166 4.66 1.77 2.74
N GLN A 167 3.89 2.57 3.48
CA GLN A 167 2.50 2.23 3.74
C GLN A 167 1.58 3.20 3.01
N ALA A 168 0.42 2.72 2.60
CA ALA A 168 -0.58 3.50 1.92
C ALA A 168 -1.99 3.13 2.39
N VAL A 169 -2.82 4.13 2.62
CA VAL A 169 -4.24 3.97 2.92
C VAL A 169 -5.03 5.05 2.20
N PHE A 170 -6.21 4.69 1.72
CA PHE A 170 -7.10 5.66 1.09
C PHE A 170 -7.73 6.60 2.11
N GLY A 171 -7.92 7.85 1.67
CA GLY A 171 -8.70 8.86 2.37
C GLY A 171 -9.37 9.84 1.42
N LEU A 172 -9.99 10.84 2.01
CA LEU A 172 -10.59 11.95 1.31
C LEU A 172 -9.76 13.21 1.54
N TYR A 173 -9.18 13.75 0.49
CA TYR A 173 -8.67 15.12 0.48
C TYR A 173 -9.77 16.07 0.03
N TYR A 174 -9.84 17.25 0.65
CA TYR A 174 -10.80 18.26 0.30
C TYR A 174 -10.22 19.67 0.40
N ARG A 175 -10.75 20.58 -0.38
CA ARG A 175 -10.39 22.00 -0.43
C ARG A 175 -11.05 22.73 0.75
N LYS A 176 -10.30 22.83 1.87
CA LYS A 176 -10.75 23.49 3.08
C LYS A 176 -11.24 24.94 2.81
N ASP A 177 -10.52 25.68 2.01
CA ASP A 177 -10.88 27.05 1.64
C ASP A 177 -12.24 27.15 0.93
N ILE A 178 -12.60 26.16 0.10
CA ILE A 178 -13.91 26.09 -0.58
C ILE A 178 -14.99 25.68 0.42
N PHE A 179 -14.72 24.66 1.26
CA PHE A 179 -15.66 24.19 2.27
C PHE A 179 -16.00 25.31 3.25
N ASP A 180 -14.99 26.02 3.77
CA ASP A 180 -15.17 27.16 4.68
C ASP A 180 -15.95 28.31 4.00
N LYS A 181 -15.64 28.62 2.73
CA LYS A 181 -16.31 29.68 1.96
C LYS A 181 -17.81 29.44 1.82
N TYR A 182 -18.21 28.19 1.63
CA TYR A 182 -19.62 27.85 1.39
C TYR A 182 -20.33 27.24 2.60
N GLY A 183 -19.65 27.12 3.74
CA GLY A 183 -20.21 26.56 4.98
C GLY A 183 -20.60 25.08 4.83
N ILE A 184 -19.81 24.29 4.07
CA ILE A 184 -20.08 22.89 3.81
C ILE A 184 -19.34 22.04 4.82
N GLU A 185 -20.04 21.10 5.46
CA GLU A 185 -19.43 20.14 6.36
C GLU A 185 -18.76 18.99 5.56
N VAL A 186 -17.69 18.45 6.16
CA VAL A 186 -16.92 17.35 5.55
C VAL A 186 -17.79 16.08 5.50
N PRO A 187 -18.01 15.48 4.33
CA PRO A 187 -18.90 14.34 4.17
C PRO A 187 -18.38 13.11 4.92
N GLN A 188 -19.25 12.48 5.69
CA GLN A 188 -18.96 11.30 6.47
C GLN A 188 -19.42 10.01 5.78
N THR A 189 -20.42 10.11 4.92
CA THR A 189 -20.97 8.98 4.17
C THR A 189 -20.81 9.15 2.67
N TRP A 190 -20.89 8.04 1.95
CA TRP A 190 -20.85 8.06 0.49
C TRP A 190 -22.00 8.89 -0.11
N GLU A 191 -23.17 8.85 0.49
CA GLU A 191 -24.33 9.65 0.09
C GLU A 191 -24.06 11.15 0.28
N GLU A 192 -23.47 11.53 1.41
CA GLU A 192 -23.08 12.91 1.70
C GLU A 192 -21.98 13.37 0.71
N LEU A 193 -21.00 12.50 0.40
CA LEU A 193 -19.95 12.81 -0.59
C LEU A 193 -20.56 13.13 -1.98
N ALA A 194 -21.48 12.30 -2.46
CA ALA A 194 -22.12 12.53 -3.76
C ALA A 194 -22.95 13.83 -3.78
N LYS A 195 -23.64 14.11 -2.67
CA LYS A 195 -24.39 15.37 -2.50
C LYS A 195 -23.44 16.57 -2.54
N THR A 196 -22.35 16.52 -1.77
CA THR A 196 -21.33 17.58 -1.72
C THR A 196 -20.65 17.75 -3.07
N ALA A 197 -20.29 16.64 -3.74
CA ALA A 197 -19.71 16.69 -5.09
C ALA A 197 -20.64 17.39 -6.08
N LYS A 198 -21.94 17.06 -6.06
CA LYS A 198 -22.95 17.73 -6.90
C LYS A 198 -23.08 19.21 -6.56
N GLU A 199 -23.10 19.55 -5.27
CA GLU A 199 -23.27 20.93 -4.79
C GLU A 199 -22.08 21.83 -5.17
N LEU A 200 -20.85 21.32 -5.08
CA LEU A 200 -19.64 22.06 -5.37
C LEU A 200 -19.25 22.03 -6.85
N ASN A 201 -19.87 21.18 -7.66
CA ASN A 201 -19.52 21.01 -9.07
C ASN A 201 -19.68 22.32 -9.84
N LEU A 202 -18.56 22.88 -10.33
CA LEU A 202 -18.49 24.13 -11.09
C LEU A 202 -19.06 25.36 -10.34
N LYS A 203 -19.11 25.29 -9.01
CA LYS A 203 -19.48 26.42 -8.16
C LYS A 203 -18.40 27.51 -8.13
N GLU A 204 -17.15 27.10 -8.33
CA GLU A 204 -16.02 27.95 -8.66
C GLU A 204 -15.61 27.70 -10.12
N PRO A 205 -15.04 28.69 -10.82
CA PRO A 205 -14.58 28.50 -12.20
C PRO A 205 -13.59 27.32 -12.32
N ASP A 206 -13.88 26.40 -13.22
CA ASP A 206 -13.06 25.24 -13.54
C ASP A 206 -12.79 24.27 -12.36
N VAL A 207 -13.57 24.34 -11.28
CA VAL A 207 -13.50 23.45 -10.12
C VAL A 207 -14.65 22.46 -10.15
N TYR A 208 -14.33 21.21 -10.40
CA TYR A 208 -15.28 20.10 -10.31
C TYR A 208 -15.54 19.71 -8.85
N GLY A 209 -16.66 19.01 -8.60
CA GLY A 209 -17.00 18.58 -7.24
C GLY A 209 -16.03 17.55 -6.68
N ILE A 210 -15.54 16.63 -7.52
CA ILE A 210 -14.66 15.54 -7.13
C ILE A 210 -13.76 15.12 -8.28
N THR A 211 -12.58 14.55 -7.97
CA THR A 211 -11.76 13.78 -8.88
C THR A 211 -11.39 12.43 -8.26
N PHE A 212 -11.09 11.43 -9.07
CA PHE A 212 -10.73 10.07 -8.66
C PHE A 212 -9.95 9.35 -9.75
N MET A 213 -9.34 8.22 -9.41
CA MET A 213 -8.62 7.37 -10.36
C MET A 213 -9.62 6.52 -11.14
N GLY A 214 -9.84 6.87 -12.41
CA GLY A 214 -10.87 6.26 -13.28
C GLY A 214 -10.32 5.44 -14.45
N ARG A 215 -9.00 5.48 -14.70
CA ARG A 215 -8.36 4.68 -15.75
C ARG A 215 -8.35 3.20 -15.38
N ARG A 216 -8.74 2.32 -16.33
CA ARG A 216 -8.61 0.87 -16.12
C ARG A 216 -7.20 0.51 -15.65
N GLY A 217 -7.12 -0.23 -14.56
CA GLY A 217 -5.91 -0.68 -13.89
C GLY A 217 -6.10 -0.76 -12.38
N VAL A 218 -5.03 -1.11 -11.68
CA VAL A 218 -5.03 -1.34 -10.23
C VAL A 218 -5.60 -0.17 -9.43
N GLN A 219 -5.39 1.08 -9.88
CA GLN A 219 -5.84 2.24 -9.12
C GLN A 219 -7.38 2.42 -9.20
N LEU A 220 -7.99 2.10 -10.34
CA LEU A 220 -9.45 2.05 -10.48
C LEU A 220 -10.05 1.00 -9.55
N GLN A 221 -9.47 -0.19 -9.53
CA GLN A 221 -9.88 -1.29 -8.66
C GLN A 221 -9.75 -0.91 -7.20
N CYS A 222 -8.60 -0.35 -6.76
CA CYS A 222 -8.39 0.11 -5.39
C CYS A 222 -9.39 1.20 -4.96
N THR A 223 -9.75 2.11 -5.88
CA THR A 223 -10.77 3.13 -5.62
C THR A 223 -12.13 2.48 -5.37
N TYR A 224 -12.51 1.48 -6.16
CA TYR A 224 -13.76 0.73 -6.00
C TYR A 224 -13.78 -0.11 -4.72
N ASP A 225 -12.64 -0.69 -4.31
CA ASP A 225 -12.54 -1.51 -3.10
C ASP A 225 -12.98 -0.77 -1.83
N ASN A 226 -12.70 0.53 -1.71
CA ASN A 226 -13.20 1.34 -0.60
C ASN A 226 -14.74 1.34 -0.53
N MET A 227 -15.40 1.30 -1.67
CA MET A 227 -16.86 1.34 -1.77
C MET A 227 -17.45 -0.04 -1.54
N ILE A 228 -17.01 -1.07 -2.29
CA ILE A 228 -17.59 -2.41 -2.19
C ILE A 228 -17.54 -2.93 -0.75
N TRP A 229 -16.43 -2.78 -0.03
CA TRP A 229 -16.31 -3.26 1.34
C TRP A 229 -17.14 -2.44 2.34
N SER A 230 -17.24 -1.11 2.12
CA SER A 230 -18.11 -0.25 2.92
C SER A 230 -19.58 -0.61 2.75
N PHE A 231 -20.00 -0.97 1.54
CA PHE A 231 -21.37 -1.39 1.21
C PHE A 231 -21.68 -2.82 1.69
N GLY A 232 -20.66 -3.58 2.09
CA GLY A 232 -20.81 -4.93 2.62
C GLY A 232 -20.61 -6.05 1.61
N GLY A 233 -20.19 -5.71 0.38
CA GLY A 233 -19.74 -6.67 -0.63
C GLY A 233 -18.30 -7.13 -0.37
N ASP A 234 -17.88 -8.12 -1.14
CA ASP A 234 -16.50 -8.62 -1.17
C ASP A 234 -16.21 -9.30 -2.51
N TRP A 235 -14.93 -9.59 -2.77
CA TRP A 235 -14.50 -10.30 -3.97
C TRP A 235 -14.96 -11.75 -3.95
N TYR A 236 -14.79 -12.43 -2.82
CA TYR A 236 -15.15 -13.83 -2.59
C TYR A 236 -15.36 -14.08 -1.08
N ASP A 237 -16.00 -15.19 -0.74
CA ASP A 237 -16.20 -15.61 0.63
C ASP A 237 -15.02 -16.43 1.18
N LYS A 238 -15.10 -16.83 2.46
CA LYS A 238 -14.08 -17.65 3.13
C LYS A 238 -13.84 -19.04 2.50
N ASN A 239 -14.71 -19.49 1.61
CA ASN A 239 -14.61 -20.74 0.88
C ASN A 239 -14.19 -20.52 -0.59
N TYR A 240 -13.68 -19.33 -0.91
CA TYR A 240 -13.32 -18.90 -2.26
C TYR A 240 -14.47 -18.89 -3.26
N GLN A 241 -15.75 -18.88 -2.79
CA GLN A 241 -16.88 -18.67 -3.69
C GLN A 241 -16.91 -17.19 -4.11
N PRO A 242 -16.94 -16.89 -5.41
CA PRO A 242 -17.04 -15.52 -5.89
C PRO A 242 -18.30 -14.82 -5.37
N THR A 243 -18.17 -13.58 -4.92
CA THR A 243 -19.26 -12.75 -4.41
C THR A 243 -19.23 -11.34 -4.99
N ILE A 244 -18.38 -11.12 -6.00
CA ILE A 244 -18.15 -9.80 -6.58
C ILE A 244 -19.39 -9.24 -7.30
N ASN A 245 -20.38 -10.06 -7.62
CA ASN A 245 -21.65 -9.65 -8.22
C ASN A 245 -22.81 -9.57 -7.21
N SER A 246 -22.50 -9.58 -5.90
CA SER A 246 -23.53 -9.42 -4.86
C SER A 246 -24.31 -8.11 -5.01
N PRO A 247 -25.55 -8.00 -4.50
CA PRO A 247 -26.30 -6.76 -4.55
C PRO A 247 -25.53 -5.56 -3.99
N ALA A 248 -24.76 -5.75 -2.91
CA ALA A 248 -23.91 -4.70 -2.33
C ALA A 248 -22.77 -4.27 -3.26
N ALA A 249 -22.17 -5.22 -3.98
CA ALA A 249 -21.12 -4.91 -4.97
C ALA A 249 -21.70 -4.12 -6.15
N VAL A 250 -22.86 -4.51 -6.66
CA VAL A 250 -23.56 -3.79 -7.73
C VAL A 250 -23.93 -2.37 -7.29
N GLU A 251 -24.53 -2.22 -6.09
CA GLU A 251 -24.85 -0.91 -5.52
C GLU A 251 -23.61 -0.01 -5.39
N ALA A 252 -22.49 -0.56 -4.93
CA ALA A 252 -21.22 0.16 -4.81
C ALA A 252 -20.71 0.65 -6.18
N LEU A 253 -20.82 -0.18 -7.23
CA LEU A 253 -20.37 0.20 -8.56
C LEU A 253 -21.30 1.23 -9.22
N ASP A 254 -22.61 1.10 -9.03
CA ASP A 254 -23.58 2.11 -9.47
C ASP A 254 -23.36 3.45 -8.75
N TYR A 255 -23.06 3.41 -7.46
CA TYR A 255 -22.66 4.59 -6.70
C TYR A 255 -21.40 5.23 -7.30
N PHE A 256 -20.34 4.46 -7.55
CA PHE A 256 -19.09 4.97 -8.13
C PHE A 256 -19.35 5.66 -9.49
N LYS A 257 -20.12 5.04 -10.37
CA LYS A 257 -20.55 5.63 -11.65
C LYS A 257 -21.27 6.96 -11.46
N SER A 258 -22.08 7.09 -10.41
CA SER A 258 -22.86 8.29 -10.15
C SER A 258 -22.01 9.54 -9.86
N LEU A 259 -20.72 9.38 -9.57
CA LEU A 259 -19.79 10.48 -9.33
C LEU A 259 -19.23 11.09 -10.65
N ILE A 260 -19.27 10.35 -11.77
CA ILE A 260 -18.70 10.78 -13.07
C ILE A 260 -19.19 12.16 -13.51
N PRO A 261 -20.49 12.51 -13.41
CA PRO A 261 -20.98 13.83 -13.85
C PRO A 261 -20.41 15.01 -13.06
N PHE A 262 -19.83 14.77 -11.88
CA PHE A 262 -19.27 15.79 -11.00
C PHE A 262 -17.75 15.82 -11.00
N ALA A 263 -17.14 15.05 -11.91
CA ALA A 263 -15.68 14.92 -12.07
C ALA A 263 -15.21 15.57 -13.39
N PRO A 264 -13.92 15.87 -13.55
CA PRO A 264 -13.35 16.35 -14.80
C PRO A 264 -13.70 15.43 -15.97
N LYS A 265 -13.97 16.01 -17.15
CA LYS A 265 -14.40 15.25 -18.35
C LYS A 265 -13.47 14.10 -18.74
N GLY A 266 -12.19 14.19 -18.39
CA GLY A 266 -11.18 13.15 -18.64
C GLY A 266 -10.99 12.14 -17.50
N VAL A 267 -11.81 12.17 -16.46
CA VAL A 267 -11.57 11.38 -15.23
C VAL A 267 -11.39 9.87 -15.47
N LEU A 268 -12.04 9.31 -16.50
CA LEU A 268 -11.89 7.90 -16.87
C LEU A 268 -10.53 7.55 -17.52
N THR A 269 -9.67 8.54 -17.72
CA THR A 269 -8.28 8.35 -18.16
C THR A 269 -7.26 8.65 -17.08
N TYR A 270 -7.71 9.07 -15.87
CA TYR A 270 -6.84 9.43 -14.78
C TYR A 270 -6.37 8.19 -14.02
N ASP A 271 -5.06 8.05 -13.90
CA ASP A 271 -4.41 7.17 -12.95
C ASP A 271 -3.97 7.96 -11.72
N TRP A 272 -3.02 7.45 -10.96
CA TRP A 272 -2.53 8.06 -9.73
C TRP A 272 -2.03 9.49 -9.94
N ASP A 273 -1.16 9.69 -10.93
CA ASP A 273 -0.53 10.98 -11.22
C ASP A 273 -1.54 12.02 -11.73
N GLU A 274 -2.37 11.66 -12.71
CA GLU A 274 -3.35 12.59 -13.28
C GLU A 274 -4.39 13.00 -12.24
N ASN A 275 -4.82 12.06 -11.37
CA ASN A 275 -5.75 12.38 -10.29
C ASN A 275 -5.11 13.32 -9.26
N ALA A 276 -3.88 13.03 -8.82
CA ALA A 276 -3.14 13.87 -7.89
C ALA A 276 -2.91 15.27 -8.47
N HIS A 277 -2.48 15.36 -9.74
CA HIS A 277 -2.28 16.65 -10.41
C HIS A 277 -3.58 17.45 -10.59
N ALA A 278 -4.69 16.80 -10.94
CA ALA A 278 -5.98 17.49 -11.06
C ALA A 278 -6.38 18.17 -9.75
N PHE A 279 -6.20 17.50 -8.62
CA PHE A 279 -6.44 18.09 -7.30
C PHE A 279 -5.41 19.17 -6.95
N ALA A 280 -4.11 18.92 -7.14
CA ALA A 280 -3.04 19.87 -6.89
C ALA A 280 -3.20 21.18 -7.68
N GLN A 281 -3.67 21.10 -8.93
CA GLN A 281 -3.97 22.28 -9.75
C GLN A 281 -5.26 23.01 -9.35
N GLY A 282 -5.99 22.47 -8.36
CA GLY A 282 -7.24 23.06 -7.86
C GLY A 282 -8.45 22.80 -8.75
N ASN A 283 -8.39 21.83 -9.64
CA ASN A 283 -9.46 21.51 -10.59
C ASN A 283 -10.61 20.71 -9.96
N ALA A 284 -10.49 20.31 -8.70
CA ALA A 284 -11.55 19.63 -7.96
C ALA A 284 -11.62 20.09 -6.50
N ALA A 285 -12.83 20.11 -5.93
CA ALA A 285 -13.06 20.43 -4.54
C ALA A 285 -12.71 19.26 -3.59
N MET A 286 -12.77 18.02 -4.07
CA MET A 286 -12.44 16.80 -3.33
C MET A 286 -11.70 15.82 -4.23
N THR A 287 -10.93 14.92 -3.60
CA THR A 287 -10.38 13.74 -4.28
C THR A 287 -10.35 12.53 -3.35
N ILE A 288 -10.78 11.37 -3.88
CA ILE A 288 -10.53 10.06 -3.28
C ILE A 288 -9.14 9.63 -3.75
N GLN A 289 -8.19 9.52 -2.82
CA GLN A 289 -6.80 9.27 -3.17
C GLN A 289 -6.05 8.57 -2.03
N TRP A 290 -4.96 7.91 -2.36
CA TRP A 290 -3.98 7.44 -1.41
C TRP A 290 -3.38 8.62 -0.63
N GLN A 291 -3.17 8.46 0.69
CA GLN A 291 -2.58 9.54 1.50
C GLN A 291 -1.15 9.91 1.04
N ASN A 292 -0.43 8.98 0.40
CA ASN A 292 0.92 9.23 -0.11
C ASN A 292 0.98 10.18 -1.32
N ALA A 293 -0.16 10.71 -1.78
CA ALA A 293 -0.20 11.80 -2.76
C ALA A 293 0.07 13.19 -2.13
N ALA A 294 0.03 13.31 -0.80
CA ALA A 294 0.22 14.56 -0.08
C ALA A 294 1.46 15.38 -0.49
N PRO A 295 2.65 14.77 -0.72
CA PRO A 295 3.83 15.52 -1.17
C PRO A 295 3.59 16.36 -2.42
N THR A 296 2.77 15.86 -3.37
CA THR A 296 2.39 16.63 -4.58
C THR A 296 1.57 17.87 -4.21
N PHE A 297 0.77 17.81 -3.15
CA PHE A 297 -0.11 18.89 -2.72
C PHE A 297 0.62 19.96 -1.90
N TYR A 298 1.70 19.58 -1.22
CA TYR A 298 2.58 20.49 -0.46
C TYR A 298 3.60 21.21 -1.33
N ASP A 299 3.93 20.70 -2.52
CA ASP A 299 4.97 21.22 -3.39
C ASP A 299 4.49 22.50 -4.10
N PRO A 300 5.03 23.71 -3.79
CA PRO A 300 4.57 24.96 -4.39
C PRO A 300 4.88 25.06 -5.91
N GLU A 301 5.78 24.22 -6.44
CA GLU A 301 6.07 24.18 -7.87
C GLU A 301 5.02 23.34 -8.64
N LYS A 302 4.34 22.42 -7.96
CA LYS A 302 3.35 21.50 -8.54
C LYS A 302 1.91 21.82 -8.15
N SER A 303 1.70 22.57 -7.05
CA SER A 303 0.39 22.74 -6.44
C SER A 303 -0.02 24.21 -6.31
N LYS A 304 -1.27 24.51 -6.70
CA LYS A 304 -1.94 25.80 -6.48
C LYS A 304 -2.74 25.84 -5.18
N ILE A 305 -2.80 24.73 -4.47
CA ILE A 305 -3.63 24.54 -3.28
C ILE A 305 -2.82 24.36 -2.00
N VAL A 306 -1.54 24.70 -2.00
CA VAL A 306 -0.69 24.65 -0.80
C VAL A 306 -1.36 25.42 0.34
N GLY A 307 -1.54 24.76 1.50
CA GLY A 307 -2.21 25.31 2.68
C GLY A 307 -3.74 25.52 2.56
N LYS A 308 -4.37 24.99 1.48
CA LYS A 308 -5.81 25.13 1.23
C LYS A 308 -6.56 23.82 1.26
N PHE A 309 -5.93 22.73 1.65
CA PHE A 309 -6.53 21.40 1.66
C PHE A 309 -6.38 20.75 3.04
N GLU A 310 -7.20 19.76 3.27
CA GLU A 310 -7.17 18.89 4.46
C GLU A 310 -7.37 17.44 4.04
N PHE A 311 -7.04 16.52 4.95
CA PHE A 311 -7.22 15.08 4.79
C PHE A 311 -8.11 14.51 5.90
N THR A 312 -8.98 13.58 5.52
CA THR A 312 -9.84 12.88 6.48
C THR A 312 -10.03 11.41 6.06
N LEU A 313 -10.63 10.63 6.96
CA LEU A 313 -11.02 9.24 6.64
C LEU A 313 -11.90 9.20 5.40
N ILE A 314 -11.76 8.11 4.64
CA ILE A 314 -12.68 7.83 3.53
C ILE A 314 -14.13 7.81 4.04
N PRO A 315 -15.11 8.32 3.31
CA PRO A 315 -16.52 8.18 3.66
C PRO A 315 -16.91 6.71 3.81
N GLY A 316 -18.00 6.46 4.51
CA GLY A 316 -18.51 5.12 4.72
C GLY A 316 -19.98 4.96 4.37
N LYS A 317 -20.48 3.73 4.46
CA LYS A 317 -21.92 3.43 4.33
C LYS A 317 -22.59 3.48 5.68
N ARG A 318 -23.66 4.28 5.81
CA ARG A 318 -24.49 4.30 7.02
C ARG A 318 -25.21 2.98 7.19
N GLN A 319 -25.07 2.38 8.37
CA GLN A 319 -25.71 1.12 8.72
C GLN A 319 -27.09 1.37 9.36
N SER A 320 -27.90 0.31 9.47
CA SER A 320 -29.25 0.38 10.07
C SER A 320 -29.25 0.80 11.55
N ASP A 321 -28.15 0.56 12.27
CA ASP A 321 -27.96 0.99 13.67
C ASP A 321 -27.45 2.43 13.80
N GLY A 322 -27.33 3.16 12.68
CA GLY A 322 -26.82 4.53 12.60
C GLY A 322 -25.29 4.65 12.56
N SER A 323 -24.55 3.58 12.78
CA SER A 323 -23.09 3.59 12.64
C SER A 323 -22.65 3.79 11.17
N ILE A 324 -21.42 4.20 10.97
CA ILE A 324 -20.84 4.39 9.63
C ILE A 324 -19.73 3.35 9.43
N LYS A 325 -19.97 2.42 8.51
CA LYS A 325 -18.97 1.42 8.10
C LYS A 325 -18.03 2.06 7.08
N ARG A 326 -16.77 2.30 7.48
CA ARG A 326 -15.68 2.68 6.62
C ARG A 326 -14.73 1.51 6.46
N THR A 327 -14.25 1.30 5.26
CA THR A 327 -13.26 0.24 4.99
C THR A 327 -12.28 0.77 3.95
N PRO A 328 -11.32 1.61 4.38
CA PRO A 328 -10.31 2.12 3.46
C PRO A 328 -9.45 0.98 2.92
N THR A 329 -9.12 1.05 1.65
CA THR A 329 -8.19 0.13 1.03
C THR A 329 -6.80 0.37 1.63
N PHE A 330 -6.18 -0.71 2.10
CA PHE A 330 -4.81 -0.73 2.55
C PHE A 330 -3.89 -1.18 1.40
N GLY A 331 -2.76 -0.55 1.28
CA GLY A 331 -1.69 -0.87 0.35
C GLY A 331 -0.33 -0.61 0.97
N GLY A 332 0.69 -0.81 0.19
CA GLY A 332 2.06 -0.51 0.57
C GLY A 332 3.04 -1.60 0.14
N TRP A 333 4.29 -1.39 0.49
CA TRP A 333 5.41 -2.12 -0.05
C TRP A 333 6.33 -2.62 1.04
N SER A 334 6.96 -3.78 0.80
CA SER A 334 8.06 -4.30 1.60
C SER A 334 9.29 -4.54 0.75
N LEU A 335 10.46 -4.37 1.33
CA LEU A 335 11.71 -4.80 0.74
C LEU A 335 11.92 -6.27 1.06
N GLU A 336 12.12 -7.09 0.04
CA GLU A 336 12.33 -8.54 0.18
C GLU A 336 13.62 -8.97 -0.53
N ILE A 337 14.19 -10.10 -0.09
CA ILE A 337 15.42 -10.66 -0.65
C ILE A 337 15.06 -11.83 -1.57
N PRO A 338 15.39 -11.74 -2.90
CA PRO A 338 15.26 -12.86 -3.80
C PRO A 338 16.10 -14.08 -3.37
N LYS A 339 15.53 -15.27 -3.55
CA LYS A 339 16.22 -16.54 -3.22
C LYS A 339 17.55 -16.70 -3.95
N ASP A 340 17.62 -16.25 -5.19
CA ASP A 340 18.76 -16.36 -6.09
C ASP A 340 19.79 -15.23 -5.95
N SER A 341 19.55 -14.25 -5.09
CA SER A 341 20.55 -13.24 -4.73
C SER A 341 21.83 -13.90 -4.19
N LYS A 342 22.96 -13.35 -4.58
CA LYS A 342 24.30 -13.77 -4.11
C LYS A 342 24.85 -12.86 -3.01
N HIS A 343 24.16 -11.75 -2.72
CA HIS A 343 24.55 -10.70 -1.79
C HIS A 343 23.50 -10.49 -0.68
N LYS A 344 22.90 -11.60 -0.17
CA LYS A 344 21.78 -11.54 0.76
C LYS A 344 22.06 -10.75 2.04
N GLU A 345 23.28 -10.90 2.57
CA GLU A 345 23.72 -10.21 3.77
C GLU A 345 23.92 -8.71 3.55
N ALA A 346 24.55 -8.35 2.45
CA ALA A 346 24.70 -6.94 2.03
C ALA A 346 23.32 -6.31 1.74
N ALA A 347 22.41 -7.08 1.14
CA ALA A 347 21.05 -6.68 0.90
C ALA A 347 20.31 -6.40 2.22
N TRP A 348 20.45 -7.32 3.21
CA TRP A 348 19.84 -7.13 4.53
C TRP A 348 20.38 -5.90 5.26
N GLU A 349 21.70 -5.62 5.20
CA GLU A 349 22.27 -4.38 5.76
C GLU A 349 21.61 -3.13 5.17
N PHE A 350 21.36 -3.13 3.86
CA PHE A 350 20.66 -2.02 3.23
C PHE A 350 19.21 -1.92 3.69
N MET A 351 18.48 -3.05 3.78
CA MET A 351 17.10 -3.07 4.22
C MET A 351 16.94 -2.52 5.65
N VAL A 352 17.84 -2.91 6.56
CA VAL A 352 17.86 -2.39 7.95
C VAL A 352 18.10 -0.89 7.96
N TRP A 353 19.05 -0.38 7.16
CA TRP A 353 19.32 1.04 7.04
C TRP A 353 18.13 1.79 6.44
N ALA A 354 17.60 1.33 5.31
CA ALA A 354 16.52 1.98 4.57
C ALA A 354 15.20 2.06 5.36
N SER A 355 15.01 1.15 6.33
CA SER A 355 13.85 1.11 7.21
C SER A 355 14.13 1.57 8.64
N SER A 356 15.29 2.18 8.92
CA SER A 356 15.70 2.57 10.29
C SER A 356 14.86 3.70 10.87
N GLN A 357 14.80 3.76 12.21
CA GLN A 357 14.16 4.86 12.93
C GLN A 357 14.79 6.22 12.66
N ASP A 358 16.11 6.27 12.43
CA ASP A 358 16.81 7.52 12.12
C ASP A 358 16.47 8.06 10.73
N LEU A 359 16.25 7.15 9.78
CA LEU A 359 15.94 7.54 8.41
C LEU A 359 14.47 7.92 8.23
N ASP A 360 13.57 7.29 8.97
CA ASP A 360 12.12 7.46 8.80
C ASP A 360 11.65 8.93 8.90
N PRO A 361 12.03 9.73 9.92
CA PRO A 361 11.68 11.15 9.98
C PRO A 361 12.29 11.98 8.84
N ARG A 362 13.49 11.61 8.39
CA ARG A 362 14.18 12.28 7.29
C ARG A 362 13.51 12.03 5.93
N LEU A 363 12.77 10.95 5.81
CA LEU A 363 12.00 10.57 4.62
C LEU A 363 10.55 11.07 4.68
N ALA A 364 10.07 11.56 5.83
CA ALA A 364 8.68 11.95 6.05
C ALA A 364 8.15 13.01 5.07
N TYR A 365 9.05 13.87 4.55
CA TYR A 365 8.68 14.85 3.52
C TYR A 365 8.28 14.24 2.19
N SER A 366 8.71 13.02 1.94
CA SER A 366 8.40 12.28 0.70
C SER A 366 7.15 11.43 0.87
N GLN A 367 7.09 10.65 1.94
CA GLN A 367 5.94 9.82 2.33
C GLN A 367 6.12 9.33 3.77
N PRO A 368 5.03 9.08 4.53
CA PRO A 368 5.13 8.49 5.85
C PRO A 368 5.68 7.06 5.77
N GLY A 369 6.46 6.70 6.78
CA GLY A 369 7.01 5.36 6.94
C GLY A 369 6.04 4.40 7.64
N SER A 370 6.57 3.25 8.00
CA SER A 370 5.81 2.14 8.58
C SER A 370 5.99 2.00 10.10
N ARG A 371 6.48 3.08 10.77
CA ARG A 371 6.85 3.06 12.18
C ARG A 371 5.94 3.94 13.03
N PHE A 372 5.67 3.49 14.27
CA PHE A 372 4.94 4.31 15.25
C PHE A 372 5.68 5.59 15.59
N SER A 373 7.01 5.53 15.78
CA SER A 373 7.83 6.70 16.13
C SER A 373 7.67 7.85 15.14
N GLY A 374 7.64 7.55 13.83
CA GLY A 374 7.42 8.57 12.80
C GLY A 374 5.98 9.10 12.77
N LEU A 375 4.98 8.21 12.86
CA LEU A 375 3.58 8.60 12.75
C LEU A 375 3.02 9.29 14.00
N LEU A 376 3.55 8.99 15.19
CA LEU A 376 3.13 9.58 16.46
C LEU A 376 3.95 10.82 16.83
N ASP A 377 4.98 11.17 16.06
CA ASP A 377 5.78 12.36 16.30
C ASP A 377 4.92 13.62 16.18
N PRO A 378 4.85 14.46 17.26
CA PRO A 378 3.99 15.65 17.25
C PRO A 378 4.37 16.69 16.20
N GLU A 379 5.67 16.83 15.86
CA GLU A 379 6.12 17.76 14.81
C GLU A 379 5.68 17.26 13.44
N MET A 380 5.79 15.95 13.20
CA MET A 380 5.32 15.33 11.95
C MET A 380 3.81 15.46 11.80
N GLN A 381 3.04 15.20 12.87
CA GLN A 381 1.58 15.36 12.85
C GLN A 381 1.13 16.82 12.64
N ALA A 382 1.87 17.78 13.18
CA ALA A 382 1.59 19.19 12.96
C ALA A 382 1.93 19.67 11.54
N LYS A 383 2.92 19.04 10.91
CA LYS A 383 3.41 19.40 9.59
C LYS A 383 2.65 18.70 8.46
N TYR A 384 2.28 17.43 8.66
CA TYR A 384 1.65 16.56 7.66
C TYR A 384 0.22 16.24 8.09
N ILE A 385 -0.75 16.95 7.52
CA ILE A 385 -2.16 16.90 7.94
C ILE A 385 -2.80 15.52 7.74
N GLU A 386 -2.23 14.68 6.88
CA GLU A 386 -2.71 13.33 6.61
C GLU A 386 -2.37 12.32 7.72
N TYR A 387 -1.37 12.57 8.56
CA TYR A 387 -0.91 11.62 9.58
C TYR A 387 -1.99 11.22 10.60
N PRO A 388 -2.75 12.16 11.22
CA PRO A 388 -3.83 11.77 12.13
C PRO A 388 -4.93 10.95 11.45
N GLY A 389 -5.31 11.34 10.23
CA GLY A 389 -6.31 10.61 9.44
C GLY A 389 -5.83 9.21 9.04
N MET A 390 -4.57 9.08 8.71
CA MET A 390 -3.92 7.82 8.39
C MET A 390 -3.90 6.87 9.60
N LEU A 391 -3.46 7.35 10.77
CA LEU A 391 -3.50 6.57 12.03
C LEU A 391 -4.91 6.09 12.37
N ALA A 392 -5.92 6.94 12.16
CA ALA A 392 -7.32 6.57 12.38
C ALA A 392 -7.84 5.55 11.34
N SER A 393 -7.28 5.53 10.14
CA SER A 393 -7.67 4.61 9.06
C SER A 393 -7.09 3.20 9.23
N LEU A 394 -5.87 3.06 9.73
CA LEU A 394 -5.17 1.77 9.82
C LEU A 394 -5.96 0.67 10.55
N PRO A 395 -6.61 0.92 11.72
CA PRO A 395 -7.35 -0.14 12.43
C PRO A 395 -8.60 -0.65 11.71
N ILE A 396 -9.10 0.09 10.73
CA ILE A 396 -10.33 -0.22 9.97
C ILE A 396 -10.06 -0.49 8.50
N ALA A 397 -8.81 -0.37 8.07
CA ALA A 397 -8.40 -0.65 6.71
C ALA A 397 -8.48 -2.14 6.40
N LYS A 398 -8.68 -2.44 5.11
CA LYS A 398 -8.69 -3.81 4.59
C LYS A 398 -7.67 -3.95 3.48
N GLY A 399 -6.84 -4.98 3.58
CA GLY A 399 -5.92 -5.39 2.52
C GLY A 399 -6.68 -6.05 1.36
N ARG A 400 -6.12 -5.90 0.17
CA ARG A 400 -6.55 -6.65 -1.01
C ARG A 400 -6.19 -8.13 -0.86
N PRO A 401 -6.81 -9.07 -1.63
CA PRO A 401 -6.43 -10.47 -1.60
C PRO A 401 -4.92 -10.68 -1.86
N ARG A 402 -4.26 -11.52 -1.05
CA ARG A 402 -2.83 -11.83 -1.17
C ARG A 402 -2.56 -13.27 -1.62
N ILE A 403 -3.46 -13.83 -2.41
CA ILE A 403 -3.38 -15.20 -2.93
C ILE A 403 -2.68 -15.24 -4.29
N ASN A 404 -2.12 -16.39 -4.67
CA ASN A 404 -1.39 -16.56 -5.93
C ASN A 404 -2.21 -16.16 -7.17
N ALA A 405 -3.54 -16.29 -7.10
CA ALA A 405 -4.47 -15.93 -8.16
C ALA A 405 -4.75 -14.40 -8.26
N TYR A 406 -4.21 -13.56 -7.37
CA TYR A 406 -4.58 -12.14 -7.27
C TYR A 406 -4.52 -11.39 -8.59
N SER A 407 -3.42 -11.51 -9.34
CA SER A 407 -3.23 -10.73 -10.58
C SER A 407 -4.30 -11.05 -11.64
N GLU A 408 -4.75 -12.29 -11.72
CA GLU A 408 -5.81 -12.70 -12.66
C GLU A 408 -7.18 -12.19 -12.20
N LEU A 409 -7.47 -12.28 -10.90
CA LEU A 409 -8.72 -11.77 -10.31
C LEU A 409 -8.80 -10.24 -10.44
N ALA A 410 -7.71 -9.55 -10.15
CA ALA A 410 -7.63 -8.08 -10.27
C ALA A 410 -7.90 -7.64 -11.71
N ASN A 411 -7.26 -8.27 -12.71
CA ASN A 411 -7.50 -7.94 -14.12
C ASN A 411 -8.97 -8.15 -14.52
N ALA A 412 -9.59 -9.28 -14.12
CA ALA A 412 -11.00 -9.52 -14.41
C ALA A 412 -11.92 -8.45 -13.81
N LEU A 413 -11.64 -8.05 -12.56
CA LEU A 413 -12.39 -6.99 -11.88
C LEU A 413 -12.16 -5.60 -12.51
N GLU A 414 -10.93 -5.26 -12.87
CA GLU A 414 -10.57 -4.01 -13.54
C GLU A 414 -11.32 -3.85 -14.89
N VAL A 415 -11.42 -4.94 -15.66
CA VAL A 415 -12.22 -4.97 -16.90
C VAL A 415 -13.67 -4.68 -16.60
N ALA A 416 -14.27 -5.39 -15.64
CA ALA A 416 -15.67 -5.22 -15.30
C ALA A 416 -16.01 -3.81 -14.81
N ILE A 417 -15.19 -3.24 -13.90
CA ILE A 417 -15.38 -1.88 -13.42
C ILE A 417 -15.28 -0.89 -14.61
N SER A 418 -14.25 -1.02 -15.45
CA SER A 418 -14.05 -0.12 -16.60
C SER A 418 -15.20 -0.19 -17.59
N GLU A 419 -15.72 -1.37 -17.92
CA GLU A 419 -16.88 -1.54 -18.79
C GLU A 419 -18.14 -0.89 -18.22
N ALA A 420 -18.35 -1.01 -16.91
CA ALA A 420 -19.46 -0.35 -16.23
C ALA A 420 -19.29 1.17 -16.21
N MET A 421 -18.09 1.68 -15.85
CA MET A 421 -17.80 3.13 -15.77
C MET A 421 -17.93 3.82 -17.13
N THR A 422 -17.55 3.16 -18.21
CA THR A 422 -17.73 3.68 -19.59
C THR A 422 -19.15 3.53 -20.13
N GLY A 423 -20.02 2.78 -19.46
CA GLY A 423 -21.38 2.53 -19.88
C GLY A 423 -21.54 1.47 -20.97
N SER A 424 -20.48 0.70 -21.28
CA SER A 424 -20.54 -0.41 -22.24
C SER A 424 -21.35 -1.60 -21.71
N LYS A 425 -21.42 -1.75 -20.38
CA LYS A 425 -22.30 -2.69 -19.68
C LYS A 425 -22.97 -2.00 -18.48
N THR A 426 -24.04 -2.58 -17.98
CA THR A 426 -24.55 -2.24 -16.66
C THR A 426 -23.61 -2.78 -15.60
N SER A 427 -23.64 -2.23 -14.38
CA SER A 427 -22.81 -2.72 -13.26
C SER A 427 -23.07 -4.21 -12.98
N LYS A 428 -24.33 -4.62 -13.06
CA LYS A 428 -24.71 -6.03 -12.83
C LYS A 428 -24.14 -6.96 -13.91
N GLU A 429 -24.32 -6.61 -15.21
CA GLU A 429 -23.77 -7.42 -16.31
C GLU A 429 -22.25 -7.54 -16.25
N ALA A 430 -21.55 -6.44 -15.96
CA ALA A 430 -20.11 -6.43 -15.87
C ALA A 430 -19.60 -7.32 -14.71
N LEU A 431 -20.21 -7.17 -13.53
CA LEU A 431 -19.82 -7.94 -12.35
C LEU A 431 -20.25 -9.41 -12.43
N ASP A 432 -21.31 -9.76 -13.17
CA ASP A 432 -21.67 -11.17 -13.44
C ASP A 432 -20.58 -11.86 -14.26
N VAL A 433 -20.05 -11.21 -15.29
CA VAL A 433 -18.94 -11.75 -16.09
C VAL A 433 -17.69 -11.92 -15.22
N ALA A 434 -17.33 -10.93 -14.41
CA ALA A 434 -16.19 -11.04 -13.50
C ALA A 434 -16.38 -12.18 -12.47
N ASN A 435 -17.59 -12.38 -11.96
CA ASN A 435 -17.91 -13.43 -11.01
C ASN A 435 -17.70 -14.83 -11.59
N ASP A 436 -18.13 -15.04 -12.84
CA ASP A 436 -17.94 -16.31 -13.55
C ASP A 436 -16.44 -16.55 -13.85
N GLU A 437 -15.72 -15.50 -14.22
CA GLU A 437 -14.28 -15.55 -14.44
C GLU A 437 -13.52 -15.86 -13.15
N PHE A 438 -13.89 -15.25 -12.01
CA PHE A 438 -13.36 -15.58 -10.69
C PHE A 438 -13.53 -17.06 -10.36
N GLY A 439 -14.72 -17.63 -10.62
CA GLY A 439 -14.96 -19.06 -10.44
C GLY A 439 -14.02 -19.93 -11.27
N SER A 440 -13.75 -19.54 -12.50
CA SER A 440 -12.82 -20.23 -13.41
C SER A 440 -11.37 -20.12 -12.93
N ILE A 441 -10.94 -18.92 -12.48
CA ILE A 441 -9.61 -18.67 -11.93
C ILE A 441 -9.41 -19.50 -10.66
N PHE A 442 -10.36 -19.50 -9.73
CA PHE A 442 -10.25 -20.29 -8.50
C PHE A 442 -10.15 -21.79 -8.75
N LYS A 443 -10.87 -22.33 -9.76
CA LYS A 443 -10.71 -23.73 -10.19
C LYS A 443 -9.33 -24.00 -10.78
N LYS A 444 -8.84 -23.13 -11.65
CA LYS A 444 -7.50 -23.22 -12.24
C LYS A 444 -6.40 -23.29 -11.18
N TRP A 445 -6.52 -22.51 -10.11
CA TRP A 445 -5.56 -22.45 -9.01
C TRP A 445 -5.83 -23.47 -7.89
N GLY A 446 -6.87 -24.29 -8.00
CA GLY A 446 -7.19 -25.33 -7.02
C GLY A 446 -7.86 -24.86 -5.74
N TYR A 447 -8.30 -23.61 -5.68
CA TYR A 447 -9.09 -23.07 -4.53
C TYR A 447 -10.53 -23.59 -4.55
N LEU A 448 -11.08 -23.89 -5.73
CA LEU A 448 -12.39 -24.52 -5.92
C LEU A 448 -12.23 -25.85 -6.68
N LYS A 449 -13.16 -26.80 -6.40
CA LYS A 449 -13.24 -28.09 -7.07
C LYS A 449 -13.98 -28.01 -8.41
#